data_b0fec3611d1009d81105a751273bd766
#
_entry.id   b0fec3611d1009d81105a751273bd766
#
_cell.length_a   1.000
_cell.length_b   1.000
_cell.length_c   1.000
_cell.angle_alpha   90.00
_cell.angle_beta   90.00
_cell.angle_gamma   90.00
#
_symmetry.space_group_name_H-M   'P 1'
#
loop_
_entity.id
_entity.type
_entity.pdbx_description
1 polymer ?
#
loop_
_entity_poly.entity_id
_entity_poly.type
_entity_poly.pdbx_seq_one_letter_code
_entity_poly.pdbx_strand_id
1 'polypeptide(L)'
;MSFLILFLLAKRHMNGRDISDEIERRKGGRPSPGTIYPALKSLKEEGLIKEKKKGKIVVYSLTPRGERVLRIAKQRFCRIFIGIYPRRNK
;
A
#
# COMPACT_ATOMS: atom_id res chain seq x y z
N MET A 1 -3.85 2.87 6.63
CA MET A 1 -2.43 2.43 6.47
C MET A 1 -2.28 1.33 5.42
N SER A 2 -3.14 0.31 5.49
CA SER A 2 -3.01 -0.82 4.56
C SER A 2 -3.13 -0.41 3.10
N PHE A 3 -4.12 0.41 2.77
CA PHE A 3 -4.30 0.86 1.39
C PHE A 3 -3.08 1.62 0.89
N LEU A 4 -2.51 2.46 1.75
CA LEU A 4 -1.33 3.24 1.38
C LEU A 4 -0.13 2.33 1.11
N ILE A 5 0.04 1.28 1.90
CA ILE A 5 1.11 0.32 1.68
C ILE A 5 0.92 -0.37 0.33
N LEU A 6 -0.30 -0.80 0.02
CA LEU A 6 -0.57 -1.43 -1.27
C LEU A 6 -0.28 -0.47 -2.42
N PHE A 7 -0.69 0.78 -2.27
CA PHE A 7 -0.46 1.81 -3.28
C PHE A 7 1.03 2.01 -3.52
N LEU A 8 1.83 2.06 -2.46
CA LEU A 8 3.26 2.25 -2.59
C LEU A 8 3.95 1.05 -3.24
N LEU A 9 3.54 -0.15 -2.86
CA LEU A 9 4.15 -1.36 -3.42
C LEU A 9 3.76 -1.58 -4.87
N ALA A 10 2.66 -0.96 -5.32
CA ALA A 10 2.28 -1.01 -6.73
C ALA A 10 3.28 -0.24 -7.59
N LYS A 11 3.98 0.71 -7.01
CA LYS A 11 4.96 1.52 -7.75
C LYS A 11 6.30 0.82 -7.86
N ARG A 12 6.74 0.17 -6.77
CA ARG A 12 8.00 -0.57 -6.77
C ARG A 12 8.07 -1.42 -5.52
N HIS A 13 8.98 -2.38 -5.56
CA HIS A 13 9.25 -3.22 -4.40
C HIS A 13 9.96 -2.37 -3.34
N MET A 14 9.63 -2.59 -2.07
CA MET A 14 10.19 -1.80 -0.98
C MET A 14 10.42 -2.67 0.23
N ASN A 15 11.43 -2.32 1.02
CA ASN A 15 11.58 -2.93 2.34
C ASN A 15 10.78 -2.09 3.33
N GLY A 16 10.71 -2.55 4.59
CA GLY A 16 9.90 -1.86 5.60
C GLY A 16 10.35 -0.43 5.85
N ARG A 17 11.65 -0.20 5.80
CA ARG A 17 12.20 1.14 6.01
C ARG A 17 11.79 2.08 4.88
N ASP A 18 11.87 1.60 3.64
CA ASP A 18 11.47 2.40 2.48
C ASP A 18 10.00 2.76 2.56
N ILE A 19 9.17 1.81 2.97
CA ILE A 19 7.73 2.06 3.12
C ILE A 19 7.51 3.16 4.16
N SER A 20 8.21 3.06 5.29
CA SER A 20 8.07 4.07 6.34
C SER A 20 8.54 5.44 5.87
N ASP A 21 9.64 5.50 5.11
CA ASP A 21 10.14 6.76 4.57
C ASP A 21 9.13 7.40 3.63
N GLU A 22 8.49 6.60 2.78
CA GLU A 22 7.50 7.13 1.85
C GLU A 22 6.25 7.63 2.57
N ILE A 23 5.82 6.92 3.61
CA ILE A 23 4.66 7.34 4.38
C ILE A 23 4.96 8.66 5.10
N GLU A 24 6.16 8.77 5.66
CA GLU A 24 6.57 10.00 6.32
C GLU A 24 6.53 11.18 5.36
N ARG A 25 7.03 10.95 4.13
CA ARG A 25 7.07 11.99 3.12
C ARG A 25 5.68 12.45 2.73
N ARG A 26 4.72 11.53 2.70
CA ARG A 26 3.36 11.85 2.26
C ARG A 26 2.46 12.36 3.36
N LYS A 27 2.66 11.87 4.58
CA LYS A 27 1.77 12.21 5.71
C LYS A 27 2.41 13.16 6.70
N GLY A 28 3.71 13.39 6.59
CA GLY A 28 4.39 14.27 7.50
C GLY A 28 4.74 13.65 8.84
N GLY A 29 4.43 12.37 9.04
CA GLY A 29 4.76 11.67 10.27
C GLY A 29 5.20 10.25 9.96
N ARG A 30 6.27 9.81 10.62
CA ARG A 30 6.81 8.48 10.38
C ARG A 30 6.09 7.45 11.26
N PRO A 31 5.53 6.39 10.66
CA PRO A 31 4.89 5.34 11.46
C PRO A 31 5.92 4.59 12.27
N SER A 32 5.57 4.24 13.49
CA SER A 32 6.46 3.48 14.35
C SER A 32 6.52 2.02 13.86
N PRO A 33 7.58 1.29 14.23
CA PRO A 33 7.62 -0.14 13.91
C PRO A 33 6.42 -0.91 14.45
N GLY A 34 5.89 -0.47 15.60
CA GLY A 34 4.72 -1.09 16.18
C GLY A 34 3.45 -0.89 15.36
N THR A 35 3.47 0.04 14.41
CA THR A 35 2.35 0.28 13.51
C THR A 35 2.58 -0.36 12.16
N ILE A 36 3.78 -0.20 11.60
CA ILE A 36 4.06 -0.62 10.23
C ILE A 36 4.20 -2.14 10.09
N TYR A 37 4.90 -2.79 11.01
CA TYR A 37 5.15 -4.22 10.87
C TYR A 37 3.91 -5.08 11.10
N PRO A 38 3.03 -4.78 12.07
CA PRO A 38 1.77 -5.50 12.15
C PRO A 38 0.90 -5.34 10.92
N ALA A 39 0.91 -4.15 10.31
CA ALA A 39 0.15 -3.92 9.07
C ALA A 39 0.70 -4.78 7.94
N LEU A 40 2.02 -4.85 7.81
CA LEU A 40 2.66 -5.68 6.78
C LEU A 40 2.36 -7.15 7.01
N LYS A 41 2.41 -7.59 8.26
CA LYS A 41 2.11 -8.98 8.58
C LYS A 41 0.67 -9.33 8.22
N SER A 42 -0.25 -8.44 8.55
CA SER A 42 -1.67 -8.65 8.24
C SER A 42 -1.90 -8.76 6.75
N LEU A 43 -1.31 -7.86 5.97
CA LEU A 43 -1.44 -7.87 4.52
C LEU A 43 -0.84 -9.15 3.92
N LYS A 44 0.27 -9.60 4.47
CA LYS A 44 0.90 -10.84 4.02
C LYS A 44 0.01 -12.03 4.31
N GLU A 45 -0.59 -12.08 5.51
CA GLU A 45 -1.47 -13.18 5.88
C GLU A 45 -2.73 -13.21 5.01
N GLU A 46 -3.16 -12.05 4.53
CA GLU A 46 -4.31 -12.00 3.64
C GLU A 46 -3.94 -12.30 2.19
N GLY A 47 -2.66 -12.52 1.92
CA GLY A 47 -2.21 -12.86 0.58
C GLY A 47 -2.15 -11.67 -0.37
N LEU A 48 -2.13 -10.47 0.16
CA LEU A 48 -2.10 -9.26 -0.67
C LEU A 48 -0.69 -8.80 -0.99
N ILE A 49 0.27 -9.13 -0.13
CA ILE A 49 1.68 -8.84 -0.37
C ILE A 49 2.49 -10.10 -0.08
N LYS A 50 3.70 -10.12 -0.59
CA LYS A 50 4.64 -11.20 -0.32
C LYS A 50 5.97 -10.58 0.06
N GLU A 51 6.78 -11.34 0.79
CA GLU A 51 8.10 -10.88 1.18
C GLU A 51 9.15 -11.76 0.56
N LYS A 52 10.30 -11.17 0.29
CA LYS A 52 11.46 -11.88 -0.24
C LYS A 52 12.69 -11.40 0.50
N LYS A 53 13.41 -12.34 1.07
CA LYS A 53 14.63 -12.01 1.79
C LYS A 53 15.78 -11.87 0.82
N LYS A 54 16.52 -10.78 0.96
CA LYS A 54 17.74 -10.54 0.19
C LYS A 54 18.83 -10.20 1.18
N GLY A 55 19.59 -11.22 1.58
CA GLY A 55 20.58 -11.04 2.64
C GLY A 55 19.89 -10.70 3.95
N LYS A 56 20.18 -9.55 4.50
CA LYS A 56 19.59 -9.10 5.76
C LYS A 56 18.34 -8.25 5.54
N ILE A 57 18.00 -8.01 4.29
CA ILE A 57 16.88 -7.12 3.95
C ILE A 57 15.69 -7.95 3.50
N VAL A 58 14.49 -7.55 3.97
CA VAL A 58 13.25 -8.17 3.55
C VAL A 58 12.51 -7.18 2.65
N VAL A 59 12.31 -7.56 1.41
CA VAL A 59 11.65 -6.72 0.42
C VAL A 59 10.22 -7.20 0.22
N TYR A 60 9.29 -6.26 0.22
CA TYR A 60 7.86 -6.56 0.03
C TYR A 60 7.42 -6.19 -1.38
N SER A 61 6.46 -6.94 -1.90
CA SER A 61 5.89 -6.65 -3.22
C SER A 61 4.42 -7.09 -3.23
N LEU A 62 3.66 -6.53 -4.17
CA LEU A 62 2.26 -6.90 -4.32
C LEU A 62 2.14 -8.28 -4.97
N THR A 63 1.14 -9.03 -4.52
CA THR A 63 0.72 -10.24 -5.21
C THR A 63 -0.34 -9.86 -6.25
N PRO A 64 -0.67 -10.75 -7.19
CA PRO A 64 -1.78 -10.48 -8.11
C PRO A 64 -3.09 -10.20 -7.37
N ARG A 65 -3.30 -10.85 -6.23
CA ARG A 65 -4.47 -10.58 -5.41
C ARG A 65 -4.42 -9.16 -4.85
N GLY A 66 -3.25 -8.73 -4.40
CA GLY A 66 -3.07 -7.38 -3.89
C GLY A 66 -3.33 -6.34 -4.96
N GLU A 67 -2.89 -6.61 -6.18
CA GLU A 67 -3.15 -5.71 -7.30
C GLU A 67 -4.63 -5.58 -7.58
N ARG A 68 -5.37 -6.69 -7.51
CA ARG A 68 -6.80 -6.66 -7.74
C ARG A 68 -7.53 -5.87 -6.66
N VAL A 69 -7.15 -6.09 -5.41
CA VAL A 69 -7.76 -5.37 -4.30
C VAL A 69 -7.49 -3.87 -4.42
N LEU A 70 -6.27 -3.52 -4.77
CA LEU A 70 -5.90 -2.12 -4.94
C LEU A 70 -6.70 -1.49 -6.08
N ARG A 71 -6.85 -2.20 -7.18
CA ARG A 71 -7.62 -1.69 -8.33
C ARG A 71 -9.07 -1.44 -7.95
N ILE A 72 -9.67 -2.37 -7.22
CA ILE A 72 -11.06 -2.22 -6.78
C ILE A 72 -11.18 -1.03 -5.84
N ALA A 73 -10.23 -0.89 -4.91
CA ALA A 73 -10.26 0.22 -3.98
C ALA A 73 -10.13 1.56 -4.69
N LYS A 74 -9.27 1.63 -5.70
CA LYS A 74 -9.11 2.84 -6.49
C LYS A 74 -10.38 3.18 -7.25
N GLN A 75 -11.02 2.18 -7.82
CA GLN A 75 -12.27 2.39 -8.55
C GLN A 75 -13.36 2.92 -7.63
N ARG A 76 -13.48 2.36 -6.44
CA ARG A 76 -14.46 2.82 -5.47
C ARG A 76 -14.18 4.24 -5.03
N PHE A 77 -12.93 4.53 -4.77
CA PHE A 77 -12.54 5.88 -4.37
C PHE A 77 -12.86 6.88 -5.46
N CYS A 78 -12.49 6.57 -6.69
CA CYS A 78 -12.76 7.46 -7.83
C CYS A 78 -14.24 7.64 -8.05
N ARG A 79 -15.03 6.58 -7.90
CA ARG A 79 -16.47 6.64 -8.08
C ARG A 79 -17.13 7.55 -7.06
N ILE A 80 -16.70 7.44 -5.81
CA ILE A 80 -17.22 8.29 -4.75
C ILE A 80 -16.83 9.75 -5.02
N PHE A 81 -15.60 9.95 -5.41
CA PHE A 81 -15.07 11.27 -5.68
C PHE A 81 -15.79 11.93 -6.86
N ILE A 82 -16.03 11.16 -7.94
CA ILE A 82 -16.74 11.64 -9.11
C ILE A 82 -18.19 11.94 -8.77
N GLY A 83 -18.79 11.16 -7.88
CA GLY A 83 -20.13 11.40 -7.42
C GLY A 83 -20.30 12.73 -6.72
N ILE A 84 -19.22 13.20 -6.10
CA ILE A 84 -19.22 14.49 -5.44
C ILE A 84 -19.01 15.62 -6.45
N TYR A 85 -18.25 15.35 -7.52
CA TYR A 85 -17.96 16.32 -8.58
C TYR A 85 -18.65 15.87 -9.84
N PRO A 86 -19.84 16.29 -10.07
CA PRO A 86 -20.55 15.89 -11.28
C PRO A 86 -19.76 16.26 -12.52
N ARG A 87 -19.11 15.98 -12.77
CA ARG A 87 -18.46 15.96 -13.81
C ARG A 87 -17.62 15.89 -14.51
N ARG A 88 -17.54 15.83 -14.53
CA ARG A 88 -16.63 15.73 -15.31
C ARG A 88 -16.58 15.11 -16.46
N ASN A 89 -17.11 14.84 -16.72
CA ASN A 89 -17.05 14.33 -17.62
C ASN A 89 -16.93 13.93 -18.31
N LYS A 90 -17.10 13.91 -18.43
CA LYS A 90 -17.11 13.43 -19.09
C LYS A 90 -17.11 13.35 -19.38
#